data_96e0c8f08681aa1d1cd209da3bdb2ee2
#
_entry.id   96e0c8f08681aa1d1cd209da3bdb2ee2
#
_cell.length_a   1.000
_cell.length_b   1.000
_cell.length_c   1.000
_cell.angle_alpha   90.00
_cell.angle_beta   90.00
_cell.angle_gamma   90.00
#
_symmetry.space_group_name_H-M   'P 1'
#
loop_
_entity.id
_entity.type
_entity.pdbx_description
1 polymer ?
#
loop_
_entity_poly.entity_id
_entity_poly.type
_entity_poly.pdbx_seq_one_letter_code
_entity_poly.pdbx_strand_id
1 'polypeptide(L)'
;VIAPADDLALSYTLQSLLSQQLPLMINIVAAAFATFLIVIWARRRTEVAMGALGLLCVVVSVRNCTYYIVHGPTLPATLSAWLYFTAQTTAPGLLGCFAPDIAERRHALCTRLLWTIQIGYPVVAGIAAHQGYLAEVRAVLYPGLLLLMIPALALLLQLHKRFSRWSA
;
A
#
# COMPACT_ATOMS: atom_id res chain seq x y z
N VAL A 1 6.49 21.04 -38.22
CA VAL A 1 7.75 20.25 -38.20
C VAL A 1 7.35 18.82 -37.88
N ILE A 2 7.42 17.91 -38.85
CA ILE A 2 7.11 16.49 -38.67
C ILE A 2 8.41 15.85 -38.16
N ALA A 3 8.38 15.29 -36.95
CA ALA A 3 9.52 14.57 -36.38
C ALA A 3 9.86 13.34 -37.25
N PRO A 4 11.15 12.98 -37.42
CA PRO A 4 11.54 11.76 -38.11
C PRO A 4 10.85 10.52 -37.48
N ALA A 5 10.46 9.56 -38.29
CA ALA A 5 9.74 8.37 -37.84
C ALA A 5 10.53 7.57 -36.79
N ASP A 6 11.85 7.61 -36.84
CA ASP A 6 12.75 6.93 -35.92
C ASP A 6 12.72 7.54 -34.51
N ASP A 7 12.65 8.88 -34.40
CA ASP A 7 12.53 9.58 -33.11
C ASP A 7 11.18 9.33 -32.45
N LEU A 8 10.11 9.21 -33.24
CA LEU A 8 8.79 8.84 -32.75
C LEU A 8 8.73 7.39 -32.25
N ALA A 9 9.36 6.47 -32.96
CA ALA A 9 9.47 5.07 -32.57
C ALA A 9 10.26 4.90 -31.28
N LEU A 10 11.38 5.61 -31.14
CA LEU A 10 12.22 5.57 -29.93
C LEU A 10 11.46 6.15 -28.73
N SER A 11 10.82 7.30 -28.89
CA SER A 11 10.03 7.92 -27.81
C SER A 11 8.86 7.05 -27.37
N TYR A 12 8.16 6.42 -28.30
CA TYR A 12 7.07 5.48 -27.99
C TYR A 12 7.57 4.24 -27.25
N THR A 13 8.72 3.67 -27.68
CA THR A 13 9.33 2.52 -27.04
C THR A 13 9.78 2.85 -25.61
N LEU A 14 10.43 3.99 -25.40
CA LEU A 14 10.83 4.46 -24.07
C LEU A 14 9.61 4.72 -23.18
N GLN A 15 8.59 5.36 -23.71
CA GLN A 15 7.36 5.61 -22.96
C GLN A 15 6.64 4.31 -22.56
N SER A 16 6.55 3.34 -23.46
CA SER A 16 5.98 2.02 -23.18
C SER A 16 6.81 1.27 -22.13
N LEU A 17 8.12 1.33 -22.22
CA LEU A 17 9.04 0.69 -21.28
C LEU A 17 8.90 1.28 -19.87
N LEU A 18 8.88 2.60 -19.75
CA LEU A 18 8.79 3.31 -18.49
C LEU A 18 7.37 3.23 -17.87
N SER A 19 6.32 3.29 -18.69
CA SER A 19 4.93 3.35 -18.19
C SER A 19 4.30 1.99 -17.94
N GLN A 20 4.75 0.94 -18.61
CA GLN A 20 4.13 -0.38 -18.52
C GLN A 20 5.10 -1.47 -18.04
N GLN A 21 6.24 -1.63 -18.70
CA GLN A 21 7.13 -2.76 -18.41
C GLN A 21 7.88 -2.60 -17.09
N LEU A 22 8.43 -1.43 -16.82
CA LEU A 22 9.17 -1.17 -15.57
C LEU A 22 8.29 -1.31 -14.31
N PRO A 23 7.10 -0.73 -14.23
CA PRO A 23 6.20 -0.97 -13.09
C PRO A 23 5.80 -2.43 -12.94
N LEU A 24 5.61 -3.17 -14.04
CA LEU A 24 5.29 -4.60 -13.99
C LEU A 24 6.46 -5.40 -13.39
N MET A 25 7.69 -5.16 -13.85
CA MET A 25 8.89 -5.81 -13.32
C MET A 25 9.06 -5.53 -11.83
N ILE A 26 8.93 -4.26 -11.42
CA ILE A 26 9.01 -3.87 -10.00
C ILE A 26 7.93 -4.61 -9.19
N ASN A 27 6.73 -4.76 -9.74
CA ASN A 27 5.64 -5.44 -9.06
C ASN A 27 5.89 -6.95 -8.90
N ILE A 28 6.46 -7.60 -9.92
CA ILE A 28 6.85 -9.02 -9.83
C ILE A 28 7.93 -9.23 -8.77
N VAL A 29 8.94 -8.36 -8.74
CA VAL A 29 10.01 -8.40 -7.72
C VAL A 29 9.42 -8.17 -6.33
N ALA A 30 8.53 -7.18 -6.16
CA ALA A 30 7.87 -6.92 -4.89
C ALA A 30 7.01 -8.10 -4.42
N ALA A 31 6.29 -8.76 -5.32
CA ALA A 31 5.48 -9.95 -5.01
C ALA A 31 6.35 -11.15 -4.60
N ALA A 32 7.46 -11.38 -5.30
CA ALA A 32 8.41 -12.44 -4.95
C ALA A 32 9.05 -12.17 -3.57
N PHE A 33 9.45 -10.93 -3.30
CA PHE A 33 10.00 -10.52 -2.02
C PHE A 33 8.97 -10.64 -0.89
N ALA A 34 7.71 -10.25 -1.14
CA ALA A 34 6.60 -10.42 -0.21
C ALA A 34 6.42 -11.90 0.17
N THR A 35 6.41 -12.79 -0.81
CA THR A 35 6.27 -14.23 -0.59
C THR A 35 7.41 -14.76 0.29
N PHE A 36 8.64 -14.36 0.00
CA PHE A 36 9.81 -14.73 0.79
C PHE A 36 9.70 -14.27 2.25
N LEU A 37 9.33 -13.01 2.48
CA LEU A 37 9.16 -12.45 3.84
C LEU A 37 8.03 -13.15 4.60
N ILE A 38 6.92 -13.45 3.95
CA ILE A 38 5.79 -14.15 4.58
C ILE A 38 6.17 -15.58 4.95
N VAL A 39 6.93 -16.27 4.11
CA VAL A 39 7.42 -17.63 4.41
C VAL A 39 8.36 -17.61 5.62
N ILE A 40 9.27 -16.64 5.71
CA ILE A 40 10.14 -16.48 6.88
C ILE A 40 9.30 -16.21 8.13
N TRP A 41 8.38 -15.26 8.06
CA TRP A 41 7.49 -14.93 9.18
C TRP A 41 6.60 -16.11 9.59
N ALA A 42 6.12 -16.90 8.64
CA ALA A 42 5.32 -18.10 8.94
C ALA A 42 6.11 -19.12 9.77
N ARG A 43 7.42 -19.21 9.55
CA ARG A 43 8.33 -20.08 10.32
C ARG A 43 8.82 -19.44 11.63
N ARG A 44 8.91 -18.11 11.67
CA ARG A 44 9.40 -17.33 12.82
C ARG A 44 8.38 -16.25 13.19
N ARG A 45 7.30 -16.65 13.85
CA ARG A 45 6.18 -15.76 14.23
C ARG A 45 6.58 -14.61 15.17
N THR A 46 7.73 -14.72 15.81
CA THR A 46 8.30 -13.66 16.68
C THR A 46 8.81 -12.45 15.87
N GLU A 47 9.13 -12.64 14.59
CA GLU A 47 9.66 -11.59 13.70
C GLU A 47 8.51 -10.77 13.08
N VAL A 48 7.82 -9.99 13.91
CA VAL A 48 6.63 -9.20 13.50
C VAL A 48 6.96 -8.23 12.37
N ALA A 49 8.16 -7.64 12.37
CA ALA A 49 8.61 -6.71 11.34
C ALA A 49 8.66 -7.36 9.95
N MET A 50 9.10 -8.63 9.86
CA MET A 50 9.13 -9.39 8.59
C MET A 50 7.72 -9.66 8.06
N GLY A 51 6.79 -10.03 8.96
CA GLY A 51 5.39 -10.22 8.60
C GLY A 51 4.73 -8.93 8.11
N ALA A 52 4.97 -7.84 8.82
CA ALA A 52 4.45 -6.52 8.48
C ALA A 52 4.95 -6.05 7.09
N LEU A 53 6.25 -6.16 6.86
CA LEU A 53 6.87 -5.78 5.58
C LEU A 53 6.38 -6.67 4.44
N GLY A 54 6.30 -7.99 4.67
CA GLY A 54 5.76 -8.93 3.69
C GLY A 54 4.32 -8.61 3.30
N LEU A 55 3.46 -8.35 4.29
CA LEU A 55 2.08 -7.97 4.05
C LEU A 55 1.95 -6.62 3.34
N LEU A 56 2.80 -5.65 3.69
CA LEU A 56 2.85 -4.36 3.01
C LEU A 56 3.22 -4.54 1.52
N CYS A 57 4.22 -5.36 1.23
CA CYS A 57 4.63 -5.66 -0.15
C CYS A 57 3.50 -6.36 -0.94
N VAL A 58 2.72 -7.27 -0.32
CA VAL A 58 1.53 -7.88 -0.95
C VAL A 58 0.52 -6.80 -1.33
N VAL A 59 0.18 -5.91 -0.38
CA VAL A 59 -0.82 -4.85 -0.61
C VAL A 59 -0.37 -3.89 -1.71
N VAL A 60 0.91 -3.51 -1.72
CA VAL A 60 1.49 -2.67 -2.79
C VAL A 60 1.43 -3.39 -4.14
N SER A 61 1.73 -4.69 -4.18
CA SER A 61 1.64 -5.51 -5.39
C SER A 61 0.21 -5.59 -5.91
N VAL A 62 -0.77 -5.83 -5.03
CA VAL A 62 -2.20 -5.85 -5.39
C VAL A 62 -2.64 -4.47 -5.91
N ARG A 63 -2.25 -3.39 -5.23
CA ARG A 63 -2.52 -2.03 -5.70
C ARG A 63 -1.98 -1.77 -7.11
N ASN A 64 -0.75 -2.19 -7.38
CA ASN A 64 -0.16 -2.00 -8.68
C ASN A 64 -0.84 -2.86 -9.75
N CYS A 65 -1.27 -4.08 -9.41
CA CYS A 65 -2.05 -4.93 -10.30
C CYS A 65 -3.38 -4.27 -10.71
N THR A 66 -4.02 -3.48 -9.83
CA THR A 66 -5.27 -2.80 -10.18
C THR A 66 -5.09 -1.80 -11.33
N TYR A 67 -3.91 -1.22 -11.50
CA TYR A 67 -3.59 -0.38 -12.66
C TYR A 67 -3.70 -1.12 -14.00
N TYR A 68 -3.29 -2.38 -14.03
CA TYR A 68 -3.36 -3.20 -15.24
C TYR A 68 -4.76 -3.73 -15.49
N ILE A 69 -5.53 -4.00 -14.43
CA ILE A 69 -6.91 -4.51 -14.51
C ILE A 69 -7.90 -3.41 -14.92
N VAL A 70 -7.69 -2.18 -14.47
CA VAL A 70 -8.57 -1.03 -14.77
C VAL A 70 -8.60 -0.68 -16.28
N HIS A 71 -7.55 -1.02 -17.02
CA HIS A 71 -7.50 -0.82 -18.47
C HIS A 71 -8.03 -2.02 -19.25
N GLY A 72 -8.47 -3.10 -18.57
CA GLY A 72 -9.11 -4.26 -19.16
C GLY A 72 -10.64 -4.24 -19.00
N PRO A 73 -11.41 -4.76 -19.97
CA PRO A 73 -12.87 -4.69 -19.98
C PRO A 73 -13.57 -5.64 -18.98
N THR A 74 -12.86 -6.20 -18.01
CA THR A 74 -13.31 -7.37 -17.24
C THR A 74 -13.96 -7.08 -15.89
N LEU A 75 -13.82 -5.88 -15.33
CA LEU A 75 -14.39 -5.55 -14.01
C LEU A 75 -15.36 -4.37 -14.07
N PRO A 76 -16.49 -4.42 -13.32
CA PRO A 76 -17.35 -3.28 -13.13
C PRO A 76 -16.58 -2.08 -12.58
N ALA A 77 -16.87 -0.87 -13.09
CA ALA A 77 -16.17 0.36 -12.70
C ALA A 77 -16.22 0.62 -11.17
N THR A 78 -17.35 0.30 -10.54
CA THR A 78 -17.54 0.41 -9.08
C THR A 78 -16.61 -0.52 -8.29
N LEU A 79 -16.46 -1.76 -8.76
CA LEU A 79 -15.59 -2.74 -8.11
C LEU A 79 -14.11 -2.37 -8.27
N SER A 80 -13.71 -1.93 -9.48
CA SER A 80 -12.33 -1.48 -9.72
C SER A 80 -11.97 -0.25 -8.89
N ALA A 81 -12.88 0.73 -8.80
CA ALA A 81 -12.69 1.92 -7.97
C ALA A 81 -12.58 1.57 -6.47
N TRP A 82 -13.40 0.66 -5.99
CA TRP A 82 -13.34 0.16 -4.60
C TRP A 82 -12.04 -0.59 -4.31
N LEU A 83 -11.62 -1.50 -5.20
CA LEU A 83 -10.36 -2.25 -5.04
C LEU A 83 -9.15 -1.32 -5.02
N TYR A 84 -9.11 -0.36 -5.94
CA TYR A 84 -8.04 0.63 -6.01
C TYR A 84 -7.97 1.46 -4.72
N PHE A 85 -9.12 1.99 -4.27
CA PHE A 85 -9.18 2.77 -3.03
C PHE A 85 -8.77 1.93 -1.81
N THR A 86 -9.29 0.71 -1.68
CA THR A 86 -8.98 -0.20 -0.59
C THR A 86 -7.48 -0.53 -0.55
N ALA A 87 -6.89 -0.88 -1.69
CA ALA A 87 -5.47 -1.18 -1.75
C ALA A 87 -4.60 0.05 -1.42
N GLN A 88 -5.02 1.24 -1.86
CA GLN A 88 -4.30 2.48 -1.58
C GLN A 88 -4.35 2.87 -0.10
N THR A 89 -5.47 2.64 0.58
CA THR A 89 -5.66 2.98 1.99
C THR A 89 -5.10 1.90 2.93
N THR A 90 -5.05 0.66 2.48
CA THR A 90 -4.56 -0.47 3.28
C THR A 90 -3.05 -0.36 3.58
N ALA A 91 -2.24 0.07 2.63
CA ALA A 91 -0.80 0.18 2.83
C ALA A 91 -0.41 1.13 3.99
N PRO A 92 -0.84 2.39 4.02
CA PRO A 92 -0.55 3.28 5.15
C PRO A 92 -1.22 2.83 6.44
N GLY A 93 -2.43 2.27 6.37
CA GLY A 93 -3.12 1.75 7.54
C GLY A 93 -2.38 0.58 8.20
N LEU A 94 -1.86 -0.37 7.41
CA LEU A 94 -1.02 -1.46 7.92
C LEU A 94 0.25 -0.92 8.57
N LEU A 95 0.90 0.08 7.98
CA LEU A 95 2.06 0.69 8.60
C LEU A 95 1.71 1.28 9.98
N GLY A 96 0.56 1.95 10.10
CA GLY A 96 0.03 2.44 11.37
C GLY A 96 -0.21 1.32 12.39
N CYS A 97 -0.79 0.20 11.94
CA CYS A 97 -1.06 -0.94 12.81
C CYS A 97 0.20 -1.65 13.32
N PHE A 98 1.23 -1.75 12.50
CA PHE A 98 2.46 -2.44 12.85
C PHE A 98 3.52 -1.56 13.53
N ALA A 99 3.46 -0.24 13.39
CA ALA A 99 4.43 0.67 14.00
C ALA A 99 4.56 0.51 15.53
N PRO A 100 3.48 0.35 16.32
CA PRO A 100 3.57 0.08 17.75
C PRO A 100 4.26 -1.25 18.08
N ASP A 101 4.06 -2.27 17.24
CA ASP A 101 4.67 -3.59 17.42
C ASP A 101 6.17 -3.55 17.12
N ILE A 102 6.57 -2.86 16.06
CA ILE A 102 7.97 -2.64 15.68
C ILE A 102 8.69 -1.79 16.73
N ALA A 103 7.99 -0.81 17.32
CA ALA A 103 8.53 0.06 18.36
C ALA A 103 8.53 -0.59 19.76
N GLU A 104 8.06 -1.84 19.91
CA GLU A 104 7.91 -2.55 21.20
C GLU A 104 7.04 -1.79 22.22
N ARG A 105 6.15 -0.94 21.75
CA ARG A 105 5.26 -0.10 22.56
C ARG A 105 3.80 -0.43 22.32
N ARG A 106 3.40 -1.65 22.71
CA ARG A 106 2.03 -2.11 22.55
C ARG A 106 1.10 -1.51 23.61
N HIS A 107 0.15 -0.69 23.14
CA HIS A 107 -1.03 -0.33 23.93
C HIS A 107 -2.24 -1.07 23.36
N ALA A 108 -2.80 -2.02 24.11
CA ALA A 108 -3.85 -2.91 23.64
C ALA A 108 -5.08 -2.16 23.05
N LEU A 109 -5.48 -1.04 23.68
CA LEU A 109 -6.59 -0.22 23.18
C LEU A 109 -6.24 0.46 21.85
N CYS A 110 -5.04 1.02 21.74
CA CYS A 110 -4.58 1.70 20.52
C CYS A 110 -4.49 0.69 19.36
N THR A 111 -3.93 -0.47 19.60
CA THR A 111 -3.82 -1.53 18.59
C THR A 111 -5.20 -2.01 18.12
N ARG A 112 -6.14 -2.24 19.05
CA ARG A 112 -7.51 -2.63 18.69
C ARG A 112 -8.20 -1.55 17.86
N LEU A 113 -8.08 -0.28 18.26
CA LEU A 113 -8.67 0.84 17.53
C LEU A 113 -8.12 0.93 16.11
N LEU A 114 -6.80 0.84 15.94
CA LEU A 114 -6.15 0.88 14.63
C LEU A 114 -6.63 -0.25 13.73
N TRP A 115 -6.70 -1.48 14.23
CA TRP A 115 -7.21 -2.62 13.47
C TRP A 115 -8.70 -2.48 13.14
N THR A 116 -9.52 -1.96 14.05
CA THR A 116 -10.94 -1.69 13.78
C THR A 116 -11.10 -0.67 12.65
N ILE A 117 -10.32 0.40 12.67
CA ILE A 117 -10.33 1.41 11.62
C ILE A 117 -9.84 0.79 10.30
N GLN A 118 -8.74 0.02 10.33
CA GLN A 118 -8.18 -0.61 9.15
C GLN A 118 -9.16 -1.55 8.43
N ILE A 119 -9.96 -2.30 9.20
CA ILE A 119 -11.02 -3.17 8.66
C ILE A 119 -12.23 -2.35 8.26
N GLY A 120 -12.57 -1.30 9.01
CA GLY A 120 -13.72 -0.44 8.76
C GLY A 120 -13.62 0.34 7.45
N TYR A 121 -12.43 0.81 7.08
CA TYR A 121 -12.23 1.57 5.84
C TYR A 121 -12.67 0.84 4.56
N PRO A 122 -12.23 -0.39 4.28
CA PRO A 122 -12.69 -1.14 3.11
C PRO A 122 -14.21 -1.39 3.11
N VAL A 123 -14.80 -1.64 4.28
CA VAL A 123 -16.23 -1.88 4.42
C VAL A 123 -17.02 -0.61 4.10
N VAL A 124 -16.67 0.52 4.70
CA VAL A 124 -17.31 1.82 4.43
C VAL A 124 -17.14 2.20 2.98
N ALA A 125 -15.95 2.04 2.41
CA ALA A 125 -15.68 2.30 1.01
C ALA A 125 -16.49 1.38 0.08
N GLY A 126 -16.72 0.11 0.45
CA GLY A 126 -17.53 -0.84 -0.31
C GLY A 126 -19.00 -0.44 -0.35
N ILE A 127 -19.56 -0.05 0.79
CA ILE A 127 -20.92 0.47 0.89
C ILE A 127 -21.07 1.75 0.05
N ALA A 128 -20.13 2.68 0.19
CA ALA A 128 -20.14 3.94 -0.56
C ALA A 128 -19.99 3.71 -2.06
N ALA A 129 -19.15 2.76 -2.50
CA ALA A 129 -19.00 2.40 -3.89
C ALA A 129 -20.29 1.81 -4.47
N HIS A 130 -20.99 0.96 -3.71
CA HIS A 130 -22.25 0.37 -4.12
C HIS A 130 -23.35 1.44 -4.27
N GLN A 131 -23.35 2.45 -3.41
CA GLN A 131 -24.32 3.55 -3.41
C GLN A 131 -23.94 4.71 -4.35
N GLY A 132 -22.74 4.70 -4.96
CA GLY A 132 -22.28 5.77 -5.84
C GLY A 132 -21.62 6.97 -5.15
N TYR A 133 -21.45 6.94 -3.81
CA TYR A 133 -20.88 8.04 -3.00
C TYR A 133 -19.38 7.86 -2.67
N LEU A 134 -18.67 7.02 -3.42
CA LEU A 134 -17.27 6.74 -3.12
C LEU A 134 -16.37 7.98 -3.20
N ALA A 135 -16.68 8.94 -4.09
CA ALA A 135 -15.90 10.17 -4.25
C ALA A 135 -15.96 11.05 -3.01
N GLU A 136 -17.15 11.24 -2.44
CA GLU A 136 -17.39 12.04 -1.24
C GLU A 136 -16.75 11.40 -0.01
N VAL A 137 -16.91 10.08 0.13
CA VAL A 137 -16.34 9.32 1.23
C VAL A 137 -14.81 9.35 1.18
N ARG A 138 -14.20 9.29 0.02
CA ARG A 138 -12.74 9.43 -0.16
C ARG A 138 -12.23 10.77 0.36
N ALA A 139 -12.95 11.86 0.12
CA ALA A 139 -12.55 13.18 0.58
C ALA A 139 -12.42 13.27 2.11
N VAL A 140 -13.19 12.45 2.86
CA VAL A 140 -13.14 12.39 4.32
C VAL A 140 -12.13 11.35 4.81
N LEU A 141 -12.09 10.18 4.17
CA LEU A 141 -11.25 9.07 4.63
C LEU A 141 -9.75 9.31 4.41
N TYR A 142 -9.33 9.99 3.33
CA TYR A 142 -7.91 10.28 3.13
C TYR A 142 -7.28 11.18 4.21
N PRO A 143 -7.87 12.31 4.60
CA PRO A 143 -7.38 13.08 5.74
C PRO A 143 -7.36 12.27 7.04
N GLY A 144 -8.37 11.44 7.29
CA GLY A 144 -8.41 10.55 8.44
C GLY A 144 -7.23 9.56 8.49
N LEU A 145 -6.87 8.99 7.35
CA LEU A 145 -5.68 8.13 7.23
C LEU A 145 -4.38 8.88 7.51
N LEU A 146 -4.24 10.11 7.00
CA LEU A 146 -3.05 10.92 7.27
C LEU A 146 -2.91 11.21 8.77
N LEU A 147 -4.00 11.50 9.47
CA LEU A 147 -3.99 11.70 10.92
C LEU A 147 -3.55 10.42 11.66
N LEU A 148 -3.96 9.23 11.19
CA LEU A 148 -3.54 7.95 11.76
C LEU A 148 -2.05 7.66 11.50
N MET A 149 -1.48 8.19 10.41
CA MET A 149 -0.06 8.02 10.10
C MET A 149 0.87 8.84 11.00
N ILE A 150 0.41 9.96 11.57
CA ILE A 150 1.24 10.84 12.41
C ILE A 150 1.82 10.11 13.62
N PRO A 151 1.05 9.37 14.44
CA PRO A 151 1.61 8.59 15.55
C PRO A 151 2.58 7.51 15.09
N ALA A 152 2.29 6.83 13.99
CA ALA A 152 3.16 5.81 13.43
C ALA A 152 4.51 6.40 13.00
N LEU A 153 4.48 7.53 12.30
CA LEU A 153 5.69 8.24 11.87
C LEU A 153 6.51 8.73 13.07
N ALA A 154 5.84 9.28 14.09
CA ALA A 154 6.49 9.72 15.32
C ALA A 154 7.19 8.55 16.06
N LEU A 155 6.57 7.37 16.13
CA LEU A 155 7.17 6.17 16.72
C LEU A 155 8.39 5.70 15.91
N LEU A 156 8.29 5.67 14.58
CA LEU A 156 9.40 5.27 13.72
C LEU A 156 10.58 6.24 13.80
N LEU A 157 10.32 7.55 13.87
CA LEU A 157 11.36 8.56 14.07
C LEU A 157 12.03 8.44 15.43
N GLN A 158 11.29 8.12 16.50
CA GLN A 158 11.86 7.83 17.82
C GLN A 158 12.76 6.59 17.80
N LEU A 159 12.33 5.57 17.07
CA LEU A 159 13.10 4.34 16.88
C LEU A 159 14.42 4.65 16.17
N HIS A 160 14.37 5.40 15.07
CA HIS A 160 15.56 5.83 14.32
C HIS A 160 16.55 6.59 15.20
N LYS A 161 16.07 7.55 16.01
CA LYS A 161 16.93 8.28 16.96
C LYS A 161 17.56 7.39 18.03
N ARG A 162 16.92 6.32 18.41
CA ARG A 162 17.50 5.32 19.32
C ARG A 162 18.66 4.57 18.65
N PHE A 163 18.45 4.06 17.44
CA PHE A 163 19.46 3.31 16.70
C PHE A 163 20.68 4.17 16.34
N SER A 164 20.48 5.42 15.93
CA SER A 164 21.61 6.32 15.61
C SER A 164 22.51 6.67 16.78
N ARG A 165 22.01 6.56 18.04
CA ARG A 165 22.82 6.74 19.25
C ARG A 165 23.67 5.52 19.61
N TRP A 166 23.42 4.36 19.01
CA TRP A 166 24.18 3.13 19.27
C TRP A 166 25.30 2.93 18.24
N SER A 167 25.27 3.68 17.14
CA SER A 167 26.29 3.64 16.07
C SER A 167 27.34 4.76 16.17
N ALA A 168 27.24 5.63 17.15
CA ALA A 168 28.22 6.67 17.50
C ALA A 168 28.99 6.31 18.77
#